data_c2402dfb8f0f24be386d5fe319de5e8b
#
_entry.id   c2402dfb8f0f24be386d5fe319de5e8b
#
_cell.length_a   1.000
_cell.length_b   1.000
_cell.length_c   1.000
_cell.angle_alpha   90.00
_cell.angle_beta   90.00
_cell.angle_gamma   90.00
#
_symmetry.space_group_name_H-M   'P 1'
#
loop_
_entity.id
_entity.type
_entity.pdbx_description
1 polymer ?
#
loop_
_entity_poly.entity_id
_entity_poly.type
_entity_poly.pdbx_seq_one_letter_code
_entity_poly.pdbx_strand_id
1 'polypeptide(L)'
;MAQAQDHLDPLSALDAAFLFQERPNAHMHIGGVAIFDGPPPAWDDFLEHVRSRLDRVPRYRQKLAEPPLGLGRPRWIDDPSFNL
;
A
#
# COMPACT_ATOMS: atom_id res chain seq x y z
N MET A 1 -8.76 -19.55 4.61
CA MET A 1 -9.16 -18.30 3.94
C MET A 1 -7.97 -17.67 3.26
N ALA A 2 -8.14 -17.30 2.02
CA ALA A 2 -7.08 -16.65 1.25
C ALA A 2 -6.60 -15.36 1.91
N GLN A 3 -7.51 -14.63 2.55
CA GLN A 3 -7.16 -13.35 3.17
C GLN A 3 -6.17 -13.48 4.32
N ALA A 4 -6.25 -14.58 5.07
CA ALA A 4 -5.31 -14.77 6.17
C ALA A 4 -3.88 -14.95 5.67
N GLN A 5 -3.71 -15.36 4.41
CA GLN A 5 -2.41 -15.58 3.81
C GLN A 5 -1.90 -14.38 3.02
N ASP A 6 -2.79 -13.45 2.66
CA ASP A 6 -2.41 -12.31 1.84
C ASP A 6 -1.35 -11.45 2.53
N HIS A 7 -1.42 -11.28 3.84
CA HIS A 7 -0.46 -10.50 4.59
C HIS A 7 0.88 -11.21 4.78
N LEU A 8 0.98 -12.47 4.34
CA LEU A 8 2.22 -13.22 4.38
C LEU A 8 2.89 -13.32 3.00
N ASP A 9 2.28 -12.72 1.99
CA ASP A 9 2.82 -12.79 0.65
C ASP A 9 4.18 -12.10 0.55
N PRO A 10 5.18 -12.76 -0.01
CA PRO A 10 6.45 -12.09 -0.29
C PRO A 10 6.29 -11.08 -1.43
N LEU A 11 7.14 -10.08 -1.44
CA LEU A 11 7.24 -9.20 -2.59
C LEU A 11 7.63 -10.00 -3.82
N SER A 12 7.08 -9.61 -4.98
CA SER A 12 7.54 -10.17 -6.25
C SER A 12 8.99 -9.74 -6.49
N ALA A 13 9.67 -10.48 -7.38
CA ALA A 13 11.05 -10.13 -7.72
C ALA A 13 11.13 -8.73 -8.30
N LEU A 14 10.16 -8.33 -9.12
CA LEU A 14 10.13 -7.01 -9.73
C LEU A 14 9.94 -5.92 -8.68
N ASP A 15 8.99 -6.11 -7.77
CA ASP A 15 8.75 -5.14 -6.71
C ASP A 15 9.95 -5.02 -5.79
N ALA A 16 10.59 -6.13 -5.46
CA ALA A 16 11.79 -6.11 -4.64
C ALA A 16 12.92 -5.34 -5.32
N ALA A 17 13.04 -5.48 -6.64
CA ALA A 17 14.06 -4.73 -7.39
C ALA A 17 13.83 -3.23 -7.29
N PHE A 18 12.58 -2.77 -7.40
CA PHE A 18 12.27 -1.37 -7.22
C PHE A 18 12.59 -0.89 -5.81
N LEU A 19 12.23 -1.67 -4.82
CA LEU A 19 12.49 -1.31 -3.43
C LEU A 19 13.99 -1.17 -3.16
N PHE A 20 14.79 -2.08 -3.69
CA PHE A 20 16.25 -2.06 -3.48
C PHE A 20 16.93 -0.91 -4.21
N GLN A 21 16.29 -0.38 -5.25
CA GLN A 21 16.83 0.76 -5.99
C GLN A 21 16.52 2.09 -5.31
N GLU A 22 15.58 2.10 -4.39
CA GLU A 22 15.21 3.33 -3.70
C GLU A 22 16.32 3.74 -2.75
N ARG A 23 16.69 5.03 -2.81
CA ARG A 23 17.75 5.62 -2.00
C ARG A 23 17.28 7.00 -1.53
N PRO A 24 17.96 7.63 -0.56
CA PRO A 24 17.55 8.95 -0.09
C PRO A 24 17.48 10.01 -1.19
N ASN A 25 18.26 9.87 -2.25
CA ASN A 25 18.26 10.81 -3.38
C ASN A 25 17.66 10.22 -4.65
N ALA A 26 17.06 9.03 -4.59
CA ALA A 26 16.46 8.37 -5.76
C ALA A 26 15.21 7.62 -5.30
N HIS A 27 14.08 8.34 -5.30
CA HIS A 27 12.81 7.79 -4.84
C HIS A 27 12.07 7.11 -5.97
N MET A 28 11.42 6.00 -5.64
CA MET A 28 10.60 5.24 -6.59
C MET A 28 9.11 5.52 -6.39
N HIS A 29 8.80 6.71 -5.87
CA HIS A 29 7.42 7.10 -5.66
C HIS A 29 6.74 7.46 -6.98
N ILE A 30 5.48 7.12 -7.09
CA ILE A 30 4.64 7.51 -8.21
C ILE A 30 3.32 8.02 -7.64
N GLY A 31 2.77 9.03 -8.27
CA GLY A 31 1.51 9.60 -7.83
C GLY A 31 0.78 10.23 -8.99
N GLY A 32 -0.41 10.73 -8.70
CA GLY A 32 -1.21 11.37 -9.71
C GLY A 32 -2.19 12.36 -9.11
N VAL A 33 -2.72 13.21 -9.97
CA VAL A 33 -3.75 14.18 -9.61
C VAL A 33 -4.87 14.06 -10.63
N ALA A 34 -6.11 14.01 -10.12
CA ALA A 34 -7.29 14.01 -10.98
C ALA A 34 -8.14 15.21 -10.60
N ILE A 35 -8.59 15.95 -11.60
CA ILE A 35 -9.40 17.16 -11.41
C ILE A 35 -10.78 16.91 -12.03
N PHE A 36 -11.82 17.13 -11.23
CA PHE A 36 -13.19 16.90 -11.65
C PHE A 36 -13.98 18.21 -11.65
N ASP A 37 -14.92 18.34 -12.58
CA ASP A 37 -15.85 19.45 -12.60
C ASP A 37 -16.93 19.27 -11.53
N GLY A 38 -17.46 20.38 -11.05
CA GLY A 38 -18.57 20.39 -10.12
C GLY A 38 -18.17 20.80 -8.71
N PRO A 39 -19.15 20.92 -7.81
CA PRO A 39 -18.84 21.27 -6.44
C PRO A 39 -18.11 20.12 -5.75
N PRO A 40 -17.17 20.43 -4.84
CA PRO A 40 -16.47 19.38 -4.12
C PRO A 40 -17.40 18.68 -3.13
N PRO A 41 -17.23 17.38 -2.93
CA PRO A 41 -17.97 16.70 -1.87
C PRO A 41 -17.48 17.14 -0.49
N ALA A 42 -18.31 16.92 0.52
CA ALA A 42 -17.84 17.12 1.89
C ALA A 42 -16.69 16.14 2.17
N TRP A 43 -15.70 16.61 2.94
CA TRP A 43 -14.50 15.81 3.20
C TRP A 43 -14.82 14.47 3.85
N ASP A 44 -15.71 14.47 4.84
CA ASP A 44 -16.07 13.24 5.54
C ASP A 44 -16.77 12.25 4.60
N ASP A 45 -17.61 12.76 3.70
CA ASP A 45 -18.27 11.89 2.72
C ASP A 45 -17.28 11.28 1.76
N PHE A 46 -16.30 12.06 1.34
CA PHE A 46 -15.25 11.55 0.45
C PHE A 46 -14.43 10.47 1.14
N LEU A 47 -14.03 10.70 2.39
CA LEU A 47 -13.25 9.71 3.14
C LEU A 47 -14.04 8.42 3.34
N GLU A 48 -15.33 8.52 3.65
CA GLU A 48 -16.16 7.34 3.82
C GLU A 48 -16.32 6.58 2.52
N HIS A 49 -16.43 7.27 1.41
CA HIS A 49 -16.49 6.64 0.10
C HIS A 49 -15.23 5.81 -0.18
N VAL A 50 -14.07 6.40 0.08
CA VAL A 50 -12.80 5.69 -0.10
C VAL A 50 -12.71 4.51 0.87
N ARG A 51 -13.03 4.75 2.13
CA ARG A 51 -12.96 3.72 3.16
C ARG A 51 -13.81 2.50 2.81
N SER A 52 -15.00 2.72 2.27
CA SER A 52 -15.92 1.64 1.91
C SER A 52 -15.41 0.79 0.75
N ARG A 53 -14.40 1.25 0.03
CA ARG A 53 -13.84 0.55 -1.12
C ARG A 53 -12.46 -0.04 -0.87
N LEU A 54 -11.86 0.21 0.27
CA LEU A 54 -10.53 -0.31 0.58
C LEU A 54 -10.50 -1.84 0.64
N ASP A 55 -11.63 -2.46 0.98
CA ASP A 55 -11.71 -3.91 1.02
C ASP A 55 -11.49 -4.55 -0.36
N ARG A 56 -11.66 -3.78 -1.42
CA ARG A 56 -11.44 -4.26 -2.79
C ARG A 56 -9.96 -4.26 -3.17
N VAL A 57 -9.14 -3.55 -2.41
CA VAL A 57 -7.70 -3.42 -2.65
C VAL A 57 -6.95 -3.55 -1.33
N PRO A 58 -6.93 -4.77 -0.76
CA PRO A 58 -6.33 -4.98 0.57
C PRO A 58 -4.88 -4.50 0.66
N ARG A 59 -4.16 -4.52 -0.46
CA ARG A 59 -2.76 -4.09 -0.52
C ARG A 59 -2.58 -2.64 -0.06
N TYR A 60 -3.61 -1.81 -0.21
CA TYR A 60 -3.53 -0.40 0.19
C TYR A 60 -3.55 -0.21 1.71
N ARG A 61 -3.88 -1.25 2.47
CA ARG A 61 -3.84 -1.22 3.93
C ARG A 61 -2.70 -2.05 4.49
N GLN A 62 -1.79 -2.47 3.64
CA GLN A 62 -0.69 -3.32 4.03
C GLN A 62 0.61 -2.53 4.03
N LYS A 63 1.57 -3.07 4.72
CA LYS A 63 2.92 -2.54 4.76
C LYS A 63 3.92 -3.68 4.60
N LEU A 64 5.18 -3.33 4.42
CA LEU A 64 6.24 -4.31 4.27
C LEU A 64 6.83 -4.66 5.64
N ALA A 65 7.04 -5.95 5.85
CA ALA A 65 7.77 -6.45 7.00
C ALA A 65 9.09 -7.06 6.52
N GLU A 66 10.18 -6.61 7.13
CA GLU A 66 11.50 -7.12 6.79
C GLU A 66 11.72 -8.47 7.43
N PRO A 67 12.33 -9.43 6.73
CA PRO A 67 12.65 -10.71 7.33
C PRO A 67 13.77 -10.56 8.37
N PRO A 68 13.83 -11.47 9.36
CA PRO A 68 14.91 -11.44 10.34
C PRO A 68 16.27 -11.51 9.68
N LEU A 69 17.21 -10.70 10.17
CA LEU A 69 18.60 -10.69 9.68
C LEU A 69 18.73 -10.35 8.19
N GLY A 70 17.68 -9.79 7.58
CA GLY A 70 17.71 -9.48 6.17
C GLY A 70 17.71 -10.70 5.26
N LEU A 71 17.27 -11.84 5.74
CA LEU A 71 17.28 -13.08 4.99
C LEU A 71 15.99 -13.23 4.18
N GLY A 72 16.07 -12.93 2.90
CA GLY A 72 14.95 -13.05 1.98
C GLY A 72 14.30 -11.72 1.65
N ARG A 73 13.21 -11.80 0.89
CA ARG A 73 12.48 -10.61 0.47
C ARG A 73 11.49 -10.18 1.56
N PRO A 74 11.21 -8.87 1.66
CA PRO A 74 10.13 -8.40 2.53
C PRO A 74 8.79 -9.05 2.17
N ARG A 75 7.89 -9.07 3.14
CA ARG A 75 6.55 -9.62 2.96
C ARG A 75 5.51 -8.55 3.21
N TRP A 76 4.38 -8.69 2.55
CA TRP A 76 3.24 -7.83 2.79
C TRP A 76 2.51 -8.30 4.03
N ILE A 77 2.26 -7.38 4.97
CA ILE A 77 1.45 -7.67 6.15
C ILE A 77 0.42 -6.56 6.32
N ASP A 78 -0.67 -6.88 6.97
CA ASP A 78 -1.66 -5.86 7.31
C ASP A 78 -1.04 -4.85 8.27
N ASP A 79 -1.32 -3.58 8.05
CA ASP A 79 -0.86 -2.52 8.92
C ASP A 79 -1.89 -2.27 10.02
N PRO A 80 -1.63 -2.66 11.27
CA PRO A 80 -2.59 -2.44 12.34
C PRO A 80 -2.75 -0.97 12.71
N SER A 81 -1.84 -0.13 12.25
CA SER A 81 -1.89 1.31 12.50
C SER A 81 -2.35 2.09 11.27
N PHE A 82 -2.92 1.41 10.30
CA PHE A 82 -3.37 2.07 9.07
C PHE A 82 -4.36 3.20 9.39
N ASN A 83 -4.12 4.34 8.80
CA ASN A 83 -4.96 5.52 8.93
C ASN A 83 -5.12 6.15 7.56
N LEU A 84 -6.38 6.22 7.12
CA LEU A 84 -6.71 6.82 5.83
C LEU A 84 -6.52 8.34 5.84
#